data_20fbe8385501f0e63c1ab0477268666d
#
_entry.id   20fbe8385501f0e63c1ab0477268666d
#
_cell.length_a   1.000
_cell.length_b   1.000
_cell.length_c   1.000
_cell.angle_alpha   90.00
_cell.angle_beta   90.00
_cell.angle_gamma   90.00
#
_symmetry.space_group_name_H-M   'P 1'
#
loop_
_entity.id
_entity.type
_entity.pdbx_description
1 polymer ?
#
loop_
_entity_poly.entity_id
_entity_poly.type
_entity_poly.pdbx_seq_one_letter_code
_entity_poly.pdbx_strand_id
1 'polypeptide(L)'
;MADENWERTALEQLARDALDERRRARRWGILFKSLAFGLLFAALFALLVVIGSRERICLDRCTALVEVRGELEAGGRASAERVIAGLQAAFKNAGTKGVVVRVNSPGGSPVQAGQIYDEMRRLGGQI
;
A
#
# COMPACT_ATOMS: atom_id res chain seq x y z
N MET A 1 -69.91 13.85 -18.55
CA MET A 1 -68.93 12.95 -19.23
C MET A 1 -67.58 13.60 -19.64
N ALA A 2 -67.52 14.91 -19.78
CA ALA A 2 -66.24 15.58 -20.10
C ALA A 2 -65.38 15.85 -18.86
N ASP A 3 -66.00 16.09 -17.72
CA ASP A 3 -65.27 16.44 -16.46
C ASP A 3 -64.54 15.26 -15.82
N GLU A 4 -65.00 14.05 -16.04
CA GLU A 4 -64.40 12.84 -15.43
C GLU A 4 -63.08 12.39 -16.13
N ASN A 5 -62.90 12.77 -17.38
CA ASN A 5 -61.70 12.42 -18.16
C ASN A 5 -60.50 13.34 -17.84
N TRP A 6 -60.70 14.61 -17.53
CA TRP A 6 -59.60 15.49 -17.19
C TRP A 6 -59.04 15.20 -15.81
N GLU A 7 -59.89 14.83 -14.86
CA GLU A 7 -59.44 14.43 -13.52
C GLU A 7 -58.57 13.18 -13.56
N ARG A 8 -58.97 12.19 -14.36
CA ARG A 8 -58.15 10.97 -14.55
C ARG A 8 -56.82 11.27 -15.21
N THR A 9 -56.81 12.13 -16.20
CA THR A 9 -55.58 12.52 -16.91
C THR A 9 -54.63 13.31 -16.00
N ALA A 10 -55.16 14.20 -15.18
CA ALA A 10 -54.40 14.97 -14.22
C ALA A 10 -53.80 14.05 -13.10
N LEU A 11 -54.55 13.08 -12.60
CA LEU A 11 -54.08 12.12 -11.64
C LEU A 11 -52.99 11.20 -12.20
N GLU A 12 -53.13 10.78 -13.45
CA GLU A 12 -52.08 9.98 -14.14
C GLU A 12 -50.82 10.79 -14.38
N GLN A 13 -50.92 12.07 -14.71
CA GLN A 13 -49.76 12.93 -14.89
C GLN A 13 -49.03 13.15 -13.55
N LEU A 14 -49.72 13.46 -12.49
CA LEU A 14 -49.15 13.60 -11.14
C LEU A 14 -48.48 12.32 -10.67
N ALA A 15 -49.10 11.16 -10.94
CA ALA A 15 -48.52 9.87 -10.58
C ALA A 15 -47.22 9.57 -11.38
N ARG A 16 -47.16 9.92 -12.65
CA ARG A 16 -45.96 9.74 -13.48
C ARG A 16 -44.83 10.66 -13.04
N ASP A 17 -45.11 11.92 -12.77
CA ASP A 17 -44.14 12.90 -12.32
C ASP A 17 -43.53 12.49 -10.96
N ALA A 18 -44.38 12.03 -10.04
CA ALA A 18 -43.91 11.53 -8.74
C ALA A 18 -43.01 10.28 -8.83
N LEU A 19 -43.26 9.42 -9.83
CA LEU A 19 -42.45 8.23 -10.05
C LEU A 19 -41.09 8.57 -10.69
N ASP A 20 -41.04 9.55 -11.60
CA ASP A 20 -39.81 9.96 -12.24
C ASP A 20 -38.89 10.74 -11.30
N GLU A 21 -39.44 11.54 -10.41
CA GLU A 21 -38.69 12.25 -9.38
C GLU A 21 -38.02 11.27 -8.39
N ARG A 22 -38.74 10.21 -7.98
CA ARG A 22 -38.17 9.15 -7.14
C ARG A 22 -37.07 8.34 -7.84
N ARG A 23 -37.18 8.13 -9.16
CA ARG A 23 -36.14 7.44 -9.95
C ARG A 23 -34.88 8.28 -10.09
N ARG A 24 -34.99 9.59 -10.27
CA ARG A 24 -33.85 10.51 -10.29
C ARG A 24 -33.16 10.56 -8.94
N ALA A 25 -33.89 10.72 -7.85
CA ALA A 25 -33.31 10.75 -6.51
C ALA A 25 -32.55 9.45 -6.17
N ARG A 26 -33.07 8.29 -6.56
CA ARG A 26 -32.38 7.00 -6.36
C ARG A 26 -31.08 6.90 -7.17
N ARG A 27 -31.07 7.33 -8.42
CA ARG A 27 -29.87 7.30 -9.27
C ARG A 27 -28.79 8.22 -8.73
N TRP A 28 -29.14 9.42 -8.28
CA TRP A 28 -28.21 10.33 -7.64
C TRP A 28 -27.66 9.77 -6.31
N GLY A 29 -28.52 9.16 -5.52
CA GLY A 29 -28.07 8.51 -4.27
C GLY A 29 -27.11 7.35 -4.49
N ILE A 30 -27.32 6.55 -5.54
CA ILE A 30 -26.40 5.45 -5.90
C ILE A 30 -25.08 6.01 -6.42
N LEU A 31 -25.10 7.03 -7.28
CA LEU A 31 -23.90 7.67 -7.80
C LEU A 31 -23.05 8.31 -6.69
N PHE A 32 -23.66 9.02 -5.75
CA PHE A 32 -22.94 9.60 -4.63
C PHE A 32 -22.36 8.53 -3.69
N LYS A 33 -23.10 7.45 -3.44
CA LYS A 33 -22.60 6.34 -2.62
C LYS A 33 -21.45 5.60 -3.29
N SER A 34 -21.54 5.34 -4.59
CA SER A 34 -20.47 4.67 -5.34
C SER A 34 -19.22 5.54 -5.46
N LEU A 35 -19.38 6.86 -5.64
CA LEU A 35 -18.27 7.82 -5.65
C LEU A 35 -17.59 7.90 -4.28
N ALA A 36 -18.36 7.99 -3.21
CA ALA A 36 -17.83 8.02 -1.84
C ALA A 36 -17.07 6.75 -1.52
N PHE A 37 -17.60 5.58 -1.92
CA PHE A 37 -16.95 4.30 -1.71
C PHE A 37 -15.66 4.19 -2.54
N GLY A 38 -15.66 4.67 -3.78
CA GLY A 38 -14.48 4.72 -4.63
C GLY A 38 -13.37 5.61 -4.06
N LEU A 39 -13.72 6.78 -3.54
CA LEU A 39 -12.77 7.69 -2.88
C LEU A 39 -12.20 7.08 -1.58
N LEU A 40 -13.04 6.44 -0.78
CA LEU A 40 -12.60 5.75 0.44
C LEU A 40 -11.62 4.62 0.10
N PHE A 41 -11.94 3.83 -0.91
CA PHE A 41 -11.07 2.74 -1.36
C PHE A 41 -9.75 3.25 -1.93
N ALA A 42 -9.78 4.32 -2.71
CA ALA A 42 -8.58 4.96 -3.24
C ALA A 42 -7.69 5.53 -2.12
N ALA A 43 -8.30 6.17 -1.10
CA ALA A 43 -7.58 6.68 0.06
C ALA A 43 -6.94 5.55 0.89
N LEU A 44 -7.67 4.46 1.11
CA LEU A 44 -7.15 3.29 1.81
C LEU A 44 -6.00 2.62 1.03
N PHE A 45 -6.15 2.50 -0.28
CA PHE A 45 -5.11 1.96 -1.15
C PHE A 45 -3.86 2.85 -1.14
N ALA A 46 -4.02 4.17 -1.25
CA ALA A 46 -2.91 5.13 -1.15
C ALA A 46 -2.21 5.03 0.21
N LEU A 47 -2.97 4.88 1.30
CA LEU A 47 -2.42 4.68 2.65
C LEU A 47 -1.61 3.39 2.75
N LEU A 48 -2.09 2.29 2.18
CA LEU A 48 -1.37 1.01 2.16
C LEU A 48 -0.08 1.11 1.33
N VAL A 49 -0.12 1.81 0.19
CA VAL A 49 1.07 2.08 -0.62
C VAL A 49 2.09 2.91 0.16
N VAL A 50 1.66 3.97 0.84
CA VAL A 50 2.55 4.83 1.65
C VAL A 50 3.15 4.07 2.84
N ILE A 51 2.37 3.20 3.50
CA ILE A 51 2.86 2.37 4.61
C ILE A 51 3.84 1.32 4.09
N GLY A 52 3.55 0.70 2.94
CA GLY A 52 4.44 -0.28 2.29
C GLY A 52 5.73 0.33 1.73
N SER A 53 5.68 1.61 1.35
CA SER A 53 6.82 2.34 0.76
C SER A 53 7.71 3.02 1.81
N ARG A 54 7.78 2.53 3.04
CA ARG A 54 8.71 3.06 4.06
C ARG A 54 10.20 2.79 3.77
N GLU A 55 10.51 2.25 2.62
CA GLU A 55 11.86 2.36 2.08
C GLU A 55 12.11 3.84 1.76
N ARG A 56 12.95 4.49 2.57
CA ARG A 56 13.40 5.85 2.30
C ARG A 56 14.12 5.81 0.96
N ILE A 57 13.40 6.19 -0.10
CA ILE A 57 13.96 6.29 -1.44
C ILE A 57 15.04 7.36 -1.38
N CYS A 58 16.24 6.95 -1.58
CA CYS A 58 17.36 7.82 -1.73
C CYS A 58 17.27 8.49 -3.09
N LEU A 59 16.94 9.76 -3.11
CA LEU A 59 16.78 10.54 -4.35
C LEU A 59 18.11 11.09 -4.90
N ASP A 60 19.15 11.06 -4.08
CA ASP A 60 20.50 11.54 -4.44
C ASP A 60 21.56 10.67 -3.73
N ARG A 61 22.80 11.06 -3.74
CA ARG A 61 23.92 10.33 -3.11
C ARG A 61 23.67 10.06 -1.63
N CYS A 62 23.42 8.83 -1.25
CA CYS A 62 23.21 8.42 0.14
C CYS A 62 24.02 7.19 0.52
N THR A 63 24.22 7.05 1.81
CA THR A 63 24.74 5.82 2.42
C THR A 63 23.56 5.09 3.07
N ALA A 64 23.34 3.86 2.66
CA ALA A 64 22.32 3.02 3.27
C ALA A 64 22.85 2.41 4.58
N LEU A 65 22.02 2.43 5.62
CA LEU A 65 22.32 1.78 6.91
C LEU A 65 21.46 0.55 7.07
N VAL A 66 22.11 -0.61 7.12
CA VAL A 66 21.46 -1.89 7.45
C VAL A 66 21.81 -2.24 8.89
N GLU A 67 20.81 -2.39 9.73
CA GLU A 67 21.01 -2.63 11.16
C GLU A 67 20.60 -4.05 11.54
N VAL A 68 21.54 -4.78 12.14
CA VAL A 68 21.34 -6.12 12.69
C VAL A 68 21.25 -6.00 14.20
N ARG A 69 20.02 -6.13 14.76
CA ARG A 69 19.77 -6.03 16.19
C ARG A 69 19.16 -7.30 16.76
N GLY A 70 19.76 -7.81 17.82
CA GLY A 70 19.28 -8.97 18.55
C GLY A 70 19.95 -10.25 18.12
N GLU A 71 19.43 -11.38 18.62
CA GLU A 71 19.96 -12.69 18.34
C GLU A 71 19.68 -13.15 16.91
N LEU A 72 20.69 -13.76 16.28
CA LEU A 72 20.60 -14.32 14.93
C LEU A 72 19.88 -15.67 14.99
N GLU A 73 18.58 -15.67 14.76
CA GLU A 73 17.72 -16.85 14.77
C GLU A 73 16.77 -16.89 13.57
N ALA A 74 16.32 -18.09 13.20
CA ALA A 74 15.36 -18.27 12.14
C ALA A 74 14.00 -17.65 12.54
N GLY A 75 13.45 -16.75 11.69
CA GLY A 75 12.18 -16.08 11.96
C GLY A 75 12.25 -14.89 12.93
N GLY A 76 13.39 -14.64 13.57
CA GLY A 76 13.62 -13.51 14.47
C GLY A 76 13.75 -12.16 13.77
N ARG A 77 13.99 -11.11 14.56
CA ARG A 77 14.23 -9.75 14.05
C ARG A 77 15.52 -9.64 13.25
N ALA A 78 16.55 -10.37 13.63
CA ALA A 78 17.86 -10.46 12.99
C ALA A 78 18.03 -11.76 12.20
N SER A 79 16.95 -12.28 11.58
CA SER A 79 17.07 -13.45 10.70
C SER A 79 17.85 -13.11 9.44
N ALA A 80 18.59 -14.09 8.91
CA ALA A 80 19.34 -13.92 7.66
C ALA A 80 18.46 -13.42 6.53
N GLU A 81 17.25 -13.95 6.40
CA GLU A 81 16.29 -13.53 5.37
C GLU A 81 16.01 -12.02 5.41
N ARG A 82 15.75 -11.46 6.59
CA ARG A 82 15.45 -10.02 6.73
C ARG A 82 16.68 -9.14 6.49
N VAL A 83 17.82 -9.56 6.99
CA VAL A 83 19.08 -8.83 6.81
C VAL A 83 19.48 -8.84 5.33
N ILE A 84 19.39 -9.99 4.68
CA ILE A 84 19.67 -10.16 3.25
C ILE A 84 18.72 -9.30 2.41
N ALA A 85 17.42 -9.31 2.71
CA ALA A 85 16.45 -8.46 2.01
C ALA A 85 16.80 -6.97 2.16
N GLY A 86 17.21 -6.53 3.35
CA GLY A 86 17.67 -5.16 3.60
C GLY A 86 18.94 -4.81 2.81
N LEU A 87 19.92 -5.72 2.76
CA LEU A 87 21.14 -5.56 1.96
C LEU A 87 20.81 -5.45 0.47
N GLN A 88 20.01 -6.35 -0.06
CA GLN A 88 19.60 -6.34 -1.47
C GLN A 88 18.85 -5.07 -1.85
N ALA A 89 17.94 -4.59 -1.00
CA ALA A 89 17.24 -3.34 -1.21
C ALA A 89 18.21 -2.13 -1.22
N ALA A 90 19.19 -2.13 -0.31
CA ALA A 90 20.20 -1.08 -0.23
C ALA A 90 21.06 -1.02 -1.50
N PHE A 91 21.53 -2.16 -2.01
CA PHE A 91 22.34 -2.24 -3.21
C PHE A 91 21.55 -2.00 -4.50
N LYS A 92 20.27 -2.37 -4.54
CA LYS A 92 19.39 -2.14 -5.70
C LYS A 92 19.08 -0.67 -5.93
N ASN A 93 19.20 0.17 -4.91
CA ASN A 93 18.89 1.59 -5.02
C ASN A 93 20.03 2.33 -5.71
N ALA A 94 19.80 2.89 -6.91
CA ALA A 94 20.78 3.61 -7.72
C ALA A 94 21.39 4.85 -7.04
N GLY A 95 20.68 5.45 -6.07
CA GLY A 95 21.17 6.57 -5.26
C GLY A 95 22.16 6.16 -4.18
N THR A 96 22.24 4.87 -3.83
CA THR A 96 23.13 4.38 -2.77
C THR A 96 24.57 4.33 -3.26
N LYS A 97 25.46 5.06 -2.58
CA LYS A 97 26.91 5.10 -2.87
C LYS A 97 27.75 4.30 -1.89
N GLY A 98 27.13 3.80 -0.84
CA GLY A 98 27.78 2.95 0.13
C GLY A 98 26.74 2.32 1.06
N VAL A 99 27.08 1.15 1.59
CA VAL A 99 26.24 0.43 2.55
C VAL A 99 27.03 0.23 3.84
N VAL A 100 26.47 0.70 4.95
CA VAL A 100 27.03 0.48 6.28
C VAL A 100 26.18 -0.56 7.02
N VAL A 101 26.80 -1.61 7.48
CA VAL A 101 26.14 -2.62 8.31
C VAL A 101 26.49 -2.36 9.77
N ARG A 102 25.50 -2.01 10.57
CA ARG A 102 25.66 -1.86 12.01
C ARG A 102 25.20 -3.14 12.71
N VAL A 103 26.10 -3.80 13.39
CA VAL A 103 25.80 -5.04 14.12
C VAL A 103 25.73 -4.73 15.62
N ASN A 104 24.59 -5.03 16.23
CA ASN A 104 24.36 -5.02 17.68
C ASN A 104 23.65 -6.33 18.05
N SER A 105 24.42 -7.41 18.04
CA SER A 105 23.93 -8.77 18.26
C SER A 105 24.85 -9.50 19.22
N PRO A 106 24.31 -10.23 20.19
CA PRO A 106 25.11 -11.10 21.08
C PRO A 106 25.63 -12.35 20.33
N GLY A 107 25.20 -12.57 19.09
CA GLY A 107 25.49 -13.79 18.34
C GLY A 107 24.20 -14.53 17.99
N GLY A 108 24.32 -15.85 17.79
CA GLY A 108 23.20 -16.72 17.47
C GLY A 108 23.60 -17.85 16.52
N SER A 109 22.73 -18.26 15.62
CA SER A 109 22.96 -19.37 14.71
C SER A 109 24.11 -19.11 13.71
N PRO A 110 25.15 -19.96 13.68
CA PRO A 110 26.25 -19.86 12.73
C PRO A 110 25.76 -19.95 11.26
N VAL A 111 24.70 -20.70 11.02
CA VAL A 111 24.10 -20.84 9.67
C VAL A 111 23.53 -19.52 9.19
N GLN A 112 22.82 -18.80 10.06
CA GLN A 112 22.27 -17.49 9.75
C GLN A 112 23.39 -16.47 9.48
N ALA A 113 24.45 -16.49 10.29
CA ALA A 113 25.61 -15.63 10.11
C ALA A 113 26.34 -15.92 8.79
N GLY A 114 26.50 -17.20 8.44
CA GLY A 114 27.10 -17.62 7.17
C GLY A 114 26.34 -17.13 5.95
N GLN A 115 25.01 -17.27 5.96
CA GLN A 115 24.17 -16.77 4.86
C GLN A 115 24.29 -15.25 4.66
N ILE A 116 24.31 -14.49 5.77
CA ILE A 116 24.50 -13.02 5.69
C ILE A 116 25.88 -12.69 5.14
N TYR A 117 26.91 -13.39 5.59
CA TYR A 117 28.29 -13.18 5.12
C TYR A 117 28.45 -13.45 3.62
N ASP A 118 27.91 -14.58 3.14
CA ASP A 118 27.98 -14.96 1.72
C ASP A 118 27.27 -13.92 0.84
N GLU A 119 26.12 -13.43 1.28
CA GLU A 119 25.40 -12.40 0.55
C GLU A 119 26.15 -11.05 0.56
N MET A 120 26.73 -10.65 1.68
CA MET A 120 27.57 -9.45 1.73
C MET A 120 28.75 -9.54 0.78
N ARG A 121 29.43 -10.70 0.70
CA ARG A 121 30.51 -10.92 -0.26
C ARG A 121 30.03 -10.84 -1.71
N ARG A 122 28.87 -11.44 -2.00
CA ARG A 122 28.28 -11.42 -3.34
C ARG A 122 27.94 -10.00 -3.80
N LEU A 123 27.34 -9.21 -2.92
CA LEU A 123 26.93 -7.83 -3.22
C LEU A 123 28.13 -6.87 -3.24
N GLY A 124 29.11 -7.03 -2.34
CA GLY A 124 30.32 -6.19 -2.28
C GLY A 124 31.21 -6.29 -3.51
N GLY A 125 31.13 -7.38 -4.25
CA GLY A 125 31.84 -7.53 -5.55
C GLY A 125 31.17 -6.80 -6.72
N GLN A 126 30.04 -6.10 -6.49
CA GLN A 126 29.26 -5.39 -7.52
C GLN A 126 29.48 -3.86 -7.50
N ILE A 127 30.27 -3.33 -6.57
CA ILE A 127 30.59 -1.89 -6.43
C ILE A 127 31.91 -1.58 -7.10
#